data_f238a32333c6e4dd8d4ef6fc00dad154
#
_entry.id   f238a32333c6e4dd8d4ef6fc00dad154
#
_cell.length_a   1.000
_cell.length_b   1.000
_cell.length_c   1.000
_cell.angle_alpha   90.00
_cell.angle_beta   90.00
_cell.angle_gamma   90.00
#
_symmetry.space_group_name_H-M   'P 1'
#
loop_
_entity.id
_entity.type
_entity.pdbx_description
1 polymer ?
#
loop_
_entity_poly.entity_id
_entity_poly.type
_entity_poly.pdbx_seq_one_letter_code
_entity_poly.pdbx_strand_id
1 'polypeptide(L)'
;MNNQRVSRKALTQESNGAVKELVRGDRAAIGYMSLGLVNDEAKIVNIEGIVPSTDNVRNGSYPLVRPFLFVVRMGAVLSPAAKEFLEFVLSPQGQHLLVEEGLVSVL
;
A
#
# COMPACT_ATOMS: atom_id res chain seq x y z
N MET A 1 0.99 -14.26 -0.48
CA MET A 1 0.48 -15.22 -1.51
C MET A 1 1.22 -16.56 -1.45
N ASN A 2 1.41 -17.10 -0.27
CA ASN A 2 1.94 -18.46 -0.01
C ASN A 2 3.18 -18.82 -0.85
N ASN A 3 4.13 -17.90 -0.99
CA ASN A 3 5.36 -18.04 -1.80
C ASN A 3 5.16 -18.40 -3.28
N GLN A 4 3.94 -18.32 -3.80
CA GLN A 4 3.70 -18.52 -5.23
C GLN A 4 4.00 -17.24 -6.01
N ARG A 5 4.58 -17.40 -7.19
CA ARG A 5 4.86 -16.28 -8.08
C ARG A 5 3.59 -15.86 -8.82
N VAL A 6 3.46 -14.56 -9.05
CA VAL A 6 2.44 -14.03 -9.95
C VAL A 6 2.66 -14.60 -11.35
N SER A 7 1.57 -14.85 -12.06
CA SER A 7 1.63 -15.37 -13.44
C SER A 7 2.51 -14.49 -14.33
N ARG A 8 3.31 -15.11 -15.19
CA ARG A 8 4.10 -14.39 -16.22
C ARG A 8 3.25 -13.66 -17.25
N LYS A 9 1.96 -13.97 -17.32
CA LYS A 9 0.97 -13.28 -18.18
C LYS A 9 0.42 -12.00 -17.54
N ALA A 10 0.70 -11.75 -16.27
CA ALA A 10 0.27 -10.52 -15.62
C ALA A 10 1.04 -9.32 -16.19
N LEU A 11 0.32 -8.25 -16.47
CA LEU A 11 0.91 -6.99 -16.88
C LEU A 11 1.47 -6.26 -15.65
N THR A 12 2.71 -5.86 -15.72
CA THR A 12 3.37 -5.07 -14.67
C THR A 12 3.34 -3.60 -15.06
N GLN A 13 2.93 -2.76 -14.12
CA GLN A 13 2.93 -1.31 -14.28
C GLN A 13 3.77 -0.66 -13.19
N GLU A 14 4.38 0.47 -13.52
CA GLU A 14 5.32 1.16 -12.61
C GLU A 14 4.63 2.15 -11.65
N SER A 15 3.31 2.41 -11.84
CA SER A 15 2.56 3.33 -10.99
C SER A 15 1.13 2.87 -10.74
N ASN A 16 0.55 3.32 -9.61
CA ASN A 16 -0.86 3.11 -9.30
C ASN A 16 -1.77 3.71 -10.37
N GLY A 17 -1.43 4.87 -10.91
CA GLY A 17 -2.18 5.53 -11.98
C GLY A 17 -2.25 4.68 -13.26
N ALA A 18 -1.13 4.08 -13.67
CA ALA A 18 -1.07 3.21 -14.83
C ALA A 18 -1.90 1.92 -14.63
N VAL A 19 -1.88 1.33 -13.44
CA VAL A 19 -2.78 0.20 -13.09
C VAL A 19 -4.23 0.61 -13.21
N LYS A 20 -4.61 1.77 -12.66
CA LYS A 20 -5.98 2.28 -12.71
C LYS A 20 -6.47 2.47 -14.14
N GLU A 21 -5.66 3.07 -15.02
CA GLU A 21 -6.02 3.29 -16.42
C GLU A 21 -6.23 1.98 -17.18
N LEU A 22 -5.39 0.97 -16.94
CA LEU A 22 -5.58 -0.36 -17.53
C LEU A 22 -6.91 -1.01 -17.10
N VAL A 23 -7.21 -0.98 -15.81
CA VAL A 23 -8.44 -1.56 -15.27
C VAL A 23 -9.67 -0.80 -15.78
N ARG A 24 -9.58 0.53 -15.87
CA ARG A 24 -10.66 1.36 -16.42
C ARG A 24 -10.94 1.06 -17.89
N GLY A 25 -9.89 0.79 -18.66
CA GLY A 25 -9.97 0.53 -20.11
C GLY A 25 -10.41 -0.87 -20.49
N ASP A 26 -10.36 -1.84 -19.57
CA ASP A 26 -10.68 -3.24 -19.85
C ASP A 26 -11.60 -3.82 -18.77
N ARG A 27 -12.86 -4.14 -19.16
CA ARG A 27 -13.86 -4.72 -18.25
C ARG A 27 -13.50 -6.11 -17.71
N ALA A 28 -12.57 -6.80 -18.35
CA ALA A 28 -12.09 -8.11 -17.91
C ALA A 28 -10.83 -8.01 -17.03
N ALA A 29 -10.27 -6.80 -16.88
CA ALA A 29 -9.07 -6.59 -16.09
C ALA A 29 -9.37 -6.53 -14.59
N ILE A 30 -8.42 -7.05 -13.81
CA ILE A 30 -8.33 -6.87 -12.35
C ILE A 30 -6.92 -6.38 -12.02
N GLY A 31 -6.82 -5.46 -11.07
CA GLY A 31 -5.54 -4.92 -10.62
C GLY A 31 -5.53 -4.67 -9.12
N TYR A 32 -4.38 -4.25 -8.61
CA TYR A 32 -4.25 -3.77 -7.23
C TYR A 32 -3.45 -2.48 -7.20
N MET A 33 -3.77 -1.63 -6.23
CA MET A 33 -3.14 -0.34 -6.02
C MET A 33 -3.30 0.10 -4.56
N SER A 34 -2.65 1.19 -4.18
CA SER A 34 -2.80 1.75 -2.84
C SER A 34 -4.24 2.16 -2.55
N LEU A 35 -4.75 1.81 -1.38
CA LEU A 35 -6.15 1.99 -0.99
C LEU A 35 -6.63 3.45 -1.10
N GLY A 36 -5.85 4.41 -0.62
CA GLY A 36 -6.23 5.82 -0.64
C GLY A 36 -6.23 6.48 -2.03
N LEU A 37 -5.74 5.78 -3.06
CA LEU A 37 -5.74 6.27 -4.44
C LEU A 37 -6.89 5.67 -5.27
N VAL A 38 -7.69 4.79 -4.68
CA VAL A 38 -8.89 4.23 -5.32
C VAL A 38 -10.00 5.27 -5.26
N ASN A 39 -10.69 5.44 -6.38
CA ASN A 39 -11.85 6.31 -6.54
C ASN A 39 -12.97 5.60 -7.32
N ASP A 40 -14.04 6.31 -7.65
CA ASP A 40 -15.22 5.76 -8.32
C ASP A 40 -14.98 5.28 -9.77
N GLU A 41 -13.78 5.48 -10.31
CA GLU A 41 -13.45 5.05 -11.69
C GLU A 41 -13.19 3.55 -11.81
N ALA A 42 -12.97 2.86 -10.68
CA ALA A 42 -12.77 1.41 -10.64
C ALA A 42 -13.55 0.79 -9.49
N LYS A 43 -14.21 -0.34 -9.74
CA LYS A 43 -14.94 -1.05 -8.70
C LYS A 43 -13.99 -1.72 -7.72
N ILE A 44 -14.18 -1.46 -6.43
CA ILE A 44 -13.47 -2.14 -5.35
C ILE A 44 -13.99 -3.58 -5.23
N VAL A 45 -13.06 -4.52 -5.07
CA VAL A 45 -13.36 -5.95 -4.88
C VAL A 45 -13.12 -6.33 -3.42
N ASN A 46 -14.12 -6.94 -2.80
CA ASN A 46 -13.97 -7.53 -1.48
C ASN A 46 -13.17 -8.84 -1.57
N ILE A 47 -12.34 -9.11 -0.58
CA ILE A 47 -11.65 -10.39 -0.45
C ILE A 47 -12.24 -11.13 0.75
N GLU A 48 -12.72 -12.35 0.53
CA GLU A 48 -13.39 -13.17 1.55
C GLU A 48 -14.56 -12.42 2.22
N GLY A 49 -15.27 -11.58 1.47
CA GLY A 49 -16.38 -10.76 1.96
C GLY A 49 -15.94 -9.50 2.71
N ILE A 50 -14.64 -9.25 2.89
CA ILE A 50 -14.12 -8.11 3.63
C ILE A 50 -13.81 -6.96 2.67
N VAL A 51 -14.35 -5.79 2.98
CA VAL A 51 -14.14 -4.56 2.22
C VAL A 51 -12.74 -4.01 2.51
N PRO A 52 -11.97 -3.58 1.51
CA PRO A 52 -10.74 -2.84 1.73
C PRO A 52 -11.04 -1.45 2.28
N SER A 53 -10.91 -1.30 3.57
CA SER A 53 -11.06 -0.02 4.29
C SER A 53 -9.86 0.20 5.21
N THR A 54 -9.62 1.44 5.60
CA THR A 54 -8.57 1.78 6.56
C THR A 54 -8.70 0.98 7.85
N ASP A 55 -9.93 0.84 8.38
CA ASP A 55 -10.18 0.09 9.60
C ASP A 55 -9.89 -1.41 9.44
N ASN A 56 -10.30 -2.02 8.32
CA ASN A 56 -10.05 -3.43 8.06
C ASN A 56 -8.56 -3.73 7.77
N VAL A 57 -7.83 -2.75 7.23
CA VAL A 57 -6.38 -2.84 7.11
C VAL A 57 -5.71 -2.75 8.48
N ARG A 58 -6.11 -1.79 9.32
CA ARG A 58 -5.54 -1.57 10.66
C ARG A 58 -5.79 -2.73 11.62
N ASN A 59 -6.99 -3.28 11.64
CA ASN A 59 -7.35 -4.41 12.52
C ASN A 59 -6.88 -5.78 11.99
N GLY A 60 -6.25 -5.82 10.81
CA GLY A 60 -5.72 -7.03 10.20
C GLY A 60 -6.78 -7.94 9.57
N SER A 61 -8.03 -7.49 9.43
CA SER A 61 -9.11 -8.29 8.83
C SER A 61 -8.94 -8.40 7.30
N TYR A 62 -8.46 -7.34 6.65
CA TYR A 62 -8.25 -7.37 5.20
C TYR A 62 -6.93 -8.10 4.87
N PRO A 63 -6.97 -9.21 4.11
CA PRO A 63 -5.82 -10.12 3.99
C PRO A 63 -4.73 -9.63 3.04
N LEU A 64 -5.02 -8.69 2.14
CA LEU A 64 -4.06 -8.18 1.16
C LEU A 64 -3.49 -6.83 1.60
N VAL A 65 -2.49 -6.88 2.46
CA VAL A 65 -1.80 -5.70 3.00
C VAL A 65 -0.31 -5.80 2.73
N ARG A 66 0.30 -4.68 2.35
CA ARG A 66 1.75 -4.57 2.19
C ARG A 66 2.28 -3.43 3.06
N PRO A 67 3.09 -3.71 4.07
CA PRO A 67 3.73 -2.67 4.85
C PRO A 67 4.88 -2.00 4.07
N PHE A 68 5.05 -0.70 4.26
CA PHE A 68 6.27 -0.01 3.90
C PHE A 68 7.25 -0.13 5.06
N LEU A 69 8.46 -0.59 4.79
CA LEU A 69 9.46 -0.89 5.81
C LEU A 69 10.69 -0.02 5.63
N PHE A 70 11.20 0.50 6.74
CA PHE A 70 12.58 0.97 6.79
C PHE A 70 13.51 -0.21 7.07
N VAL A 71 14.59 -0.29 6.32
CA VAL A 71 15.60 -1.34 6.49
C VAL A 71 16.89 -0.68 6.96
N VAL A 72 17.38 -1.11 8.10
CA VAL A 72 18.66 -0.67 8.66
C VAL A 72 19.60 -1.85 8.81
N ARG A 73 20.90 -1.60 8.70
CA ARG A 73 21.90 -2.64 8.92
C ARG A 73 21.90 -3.04 10.40
N MET A 74 21.82 -4.33 10.67
CA MET A 74 21.87 -4.85 12.04
C MET A 74 23.18 -4.43 12.74
N GLY A 75 23.06 -3.90 13.96
CA GLY A 75 24.20 -3.38 14.73
C GLY A 75 24.76 -2.03 14.24
N ALA A 76 24.15 -1.41 13.23
CA ALA A 76 24.58 -0.09 12.79
C ALA A 76 24.10 1.00 13.76
N VAL A 77 24.98 1.95 14.03
CA VAL A 77 24.61 3.20 14.68
C VAL A 77 24.10 4.14 13.58
N LEU A 78 22.83 4.55 13.67
CA LEU A 78 22.25 5.52 12.74
C LEU A 78 22.90 6.89 12.95
N SER A 79 23.14 7.60 11.85
CA SER A 79 23.52 9.01 11.95
C SER A 79 22.41 9.83 12.61
N PRO A 80 22.71 10.96 13.27
CA PRO A 80 21.67 11.82 13.86
C PRO A 80 20.58 12.19 12.87
N ALA A 81 20.94 12.55 11.65
CA ALA A 81 19.98 12.90 10.59
C ALA A 81 19.07 11.74 10.19
N ALA A 82 19.62 10.53 10.07
CA ALA A 82 18.81 9.34 9.76
C ALA A 82 17.83 9.00 10.89
N LYS A 83 18.27 9.16 12.13
CA LYS A 83 17.41 8.95 13.30
C LYS A 83 16.27 9.97 13.34
N GLU A 84 16.57 11.24 13.18
CA GLU A 84 15.61 12.34 13.15
C GLU A 84 14.57 12.15 12.03
N PHE A 85 15.01 11.72 10.85
CA PHE A 85 14.11 11.39 9.74
C PHE A 85 13.14 10.25 10.08
N LEU A 86 13.62 9.17 10.67
CA LEU A 86 12.77 8.05 11.08
C LEU A 86 11.77 8.47 12.17
N GLU A 87 12.23 9.24 13.15
CA GLU A 87 11.38 9.79 14.22
C GLU A 87 10.30 10.71 13.64
N PHE A 88 10.66 11.55 12.67
CA PHE A 88 9.68 12.40 11.96
C PHE A 88 8.63 11.55 11.22
N VAL A 89 9.05 10.58 10.41
CA VAL A 89 8.11 9.74 9.65
C VAL A 89 7.15 8.99 10.57
N LEU A 90 7.62 8.52 11.73
CA LEU A 90 6.80 7.82 12.72
C LEU A 90 6.04 8.77 13.67
N SER A 91 6.23 10.08 13.55
CA SER A 91 5.45 11.05 14.31
C SER A 91 4.03 11.21 13.77
N PRO A 92 3.07 11.74 14.57
CA PRO A 92 1.73 12.04 14.08
C PRO A 92 1.72 12.92 12.83
N GLN A 93 2.61 13.90 12.75
CA GLN A 93 2.74 14.79 11.60
C GLN A 93 3.22 14.04 10.35
N GLY A 94 4.26 13.23 10.47
CA GLY A 94 4.77 12.41 9.34
C GLY A 94 3.73 11.38 8.88
N GLN A 95 3.02 10.75 9.80
CA GLN A 95 1.95 9.81 9.47
C GLN A 95 0.75 10.49 8.80
N HIS A 96 0.44 11.73 9.17
CA HIS A 96 -0.59 12.51 8.49
C HIS A 96 -0.25 12.75 7.01
N LEU A 97 0.99 13.13 6.71
CA LEU A 97 1.45 13.29 5.33
C LEU A 97 1.34 11.98 4.53
N LEU A 98 1.66 10.84 5.14
CA LEU A 98 1.52 9.54 4.49
C LEU A 98 0.05 9.19 4.18
N VAL A 99 -0.87 9.57 5.06
CA VAL A 99 -2.31 9.40 4.82
C VAL A 99 -2.78 10.25 3.64
N GLU A 100 -2.30 11.47 3.51
CA GLU A 100 -2.59 12.33 2.33
C GLU A 100 -2.10 11.72 1.02
N GLU A 101 -1.01 10.95 1.06
CA GLU A 101 -0.48 10.18 -0.08
C GLU A 101 -1.17 8.82 -0.30
N GLY A 102 -2.25 8.54 0.41
CA GLY A 102 -3.08 7.35 0.22
C GLY A 102 -2.60 6.10 0.97
N LEU A 103 -1.75 6.26 1.98
CA LEU A 103 -1.29 5.17 2.83
C LEU A 103 -2.13 5.06 4.10
N VAL A 104 -2.06 3.93 4.76
CA VAL A 104 -2.71 3.73 6.06
C VAL A 104 -1.69 3.97 7.16
N SER A 105 -1.99 4.89 8.09
CA SER A 105 -1.14 5.20 9.24
C SER A 105 -0.94 3.99 10.15
N VAL A 106 0.25 3.87 10.72
CA VAL A 106 0.59 2.87 11.74
C VAL A 106 0.31 3.35 13.18
N LEU A 107 -0.13 4.60 13.35
CA LEU A 107 -0.54 5.17 14.64
C LEU A 107 -2.04 5.00 14.87
#